data_ae232f424ac6aa908ce452dac4b8c819
#
_entry.id   ae232f424ac6aa908ce452dac4b8c819
#
_cell.length_a   1.000
_cell.length_b   1.000
_cell.length_c   1.000
_cell.angle_alpha   90.00
_cell.angle_beta   90.00
_cell.angle_gamma   90.00
#
_symmetry.space_group_name_H-M   'P 1'
#
loop_
_entity.id
_entity.type
_entity.pdbx_description
1 polymer ?
#
loop_
_entity_poly.entity_id
_entity_poly.type
_entity_poly.pdbx_seq_one_letter_code
_entity_poly.pdbx_strand_id
1 'polypeptide(L)'
;MTSKSTFVLGHRHLLGIEGLSAADITGLLDLSEEYVEVNRQVDKKRTVLRGRTQVNLFFEASTRTQSSFELAGKRLGADVMNMSVSSSSMKKGETLIDTAVTLNAMHPDILVVRHHASGAVELLARKVDGSVVNAGDGAHEHPTQALLDGLTIRRNKGRIEGLVVAICGDVLHSRVARSNIILLNTMGARVRVVAPSTLLPPGLERMGVEVARDMREGLNGADIVMMLRLQRERMNGSFVPSSSEYFHYFGLDQKKLAYAKPDALVMHPGPMNRGVEIDTAVADGAQSLIREQVEMGVAVRMAVLEALARNLPNA
;
A
#
# COMPACT_ATOMS: atom_id res chain seq x y z
N MET A 1 14.42 -14.13 24.93
CA MET A 1 13.29 -13.23 25.27
C MET A 1 13.51 -11.96 24.49
N THR A 2 12.91 -11.81 23.33
CA THR A 2 12.96 -10.58 22.55
C THR A 2 12.13 -9.52 23.31
N SER A 3 12.76 -8.40 23.66
CA SER A 3 12.06 -7.24 24.23
C SER A 3 10.89 -6.90 23.31
N LYS A 4 9.65 -6.96 23.82
CA LYS A 4 8.48 -6.50 23.08
C LYS A 4 8.72 -5.03 22.73
N SER A 5 8.62 -4.69 21.45
CA SER A 5 8.69 -3.32 20.99
C SER A 5 7.70 -2.46 21.79
N THR A 6 8.19 -1.43 22.45
CA THR A 6 7.37 -0.45 23.18
C THR A 6 6.82 0.64 22.28
N PHE A 7 6.93 0.45 20.96
CA PHE A 7 6.48 1.43 19.98
C PHE A 7 4.99 1.75 20.12
N VAL A 8 4.66 3.02 20.23
CA VAL A 8 3.30 3.55 20.25
C VAL A 8 3.15 4.53 19.09
N LEU A 9 2.22 4.27 18.21
CA LEU A 9 1.88 5.18 17.11
C LEU A 9 1.07 6.36 17.68
N GLY A 10 1.60 7.59 17.55
CA GLY A 10 0.96 8.80 18.07
C GLY A 10 -0.33 9.23 17.34
N HIS A 11 -0.89 8.37 16.50
CA HIS A 11 -2.05 8.66 15.65
C HIS A 11 -3.22 7.74 15.99
N ARG A 12 -4.43 8.30 16.12
CA ARG A 12 -5.67 7.53 16.34
C ARG A 12 -6.07 6.71 15.11
N HIS A 13 -5.79 7.21 13.91
CA HIS A 13 -6.13 6.63 12.62
C HIS A 13 -4.87 6.48 11.77
N LEU A 14 -4.90 5.58 10.79
CA LEU A 14 -3.90 5.52 9.72
C LEU A 14 -4.59 5.85 8.38
N LEU A 15 -4.67 7.14 8.04
CA LEU A 15 -5.39 7.62 6.86
C LEU A 15 -4.49 7.76 5.63
N GLY A 16 -3.19 8.00 5.84
CA GLY A 16 -2.17 8.15 4.81
C GLY A 16 -0.78 7.90 5.38
N ILE A 17 0.23 8.02 4.54
CA ILE A 17 1.63 8.16 4.95
C ILE A 17 1.93 9.62 5.25
N GLU A 18 1.21 10.53 4.60
CA GLU A 18 1.30 11.95 4.89
C GLU A 18 1.01 12.21 6.38
N GLY A 19 1.91 12.92 7.05
CA GLY A 19 1.82 13.21 8.48
C GLY A 19 2.52 12.21 9.40
N LEU A 20 2.98 11.04 8.90
CA LEU A 20 3.84 10.14 9.66
C LEU A 20 5.30 10.64 9.64
N SER A 21 5.94 10.61 10.79
CA SER A 21 7.37 10.85 10.90
C SER A 21 8.20 9.63 10.46
N ALA A 22 9.49 9.82 10.19
CA ALA A 22 10.41 8.71 9.93
C ALA A 22 10.46 7.73 11.12
N ALA A 23 10.28 8.22 12.34
CA ALA A 23 10.23 7.40 13.56
C ALA A 23 8.96 6.53 13.60
N ASP A 24 7.79 7.08 13.22
CA ASP A 24 6.53 6.32 13.12
C ASP A 24 6.64 5.21 12.08
N ILE A 25 7.16 5.55 10.90
CA ILE A 25 7.38 4.56 9.83
C ILE A 25 8.35 3.47 10.31
N THR A 26 9.49 3.84 10.88
CA THR A 26 10.48 2.88 11.39
C THR A 26 9.86 1.96 12.45
N GLY A 27 9.12 2.52 13.41
CA GLY A 27 8.46 1.73 14.45
C GLY A 27 7.42 0.75 13.90
N LEU A 28 6.65 1.17 12.89
CA LEU A 28 5.72 0.26 12.20
C LEU A 28 6.45 -0.84 11.41
N LEU A 29 7.56 -0.51 10.75
CA LEU A 29 8.36 -1.49 10.04
C LEU A 29 9.03 -2.49 11.02
N ASP A 30 9.52 -2.03 12.17
CA ASP A 30 10.15 -2.89 13.18
C ASP A 30 9.12 -3.85 13.81
N LEU A 31 7.94 -3.35 14.14
CA LEU A 31 6.84 -4.20 14.63
C LEU A 31 6.40 -5.20 13.55
N SER A 32 6.46 -4.79 12.27
CA SER A 32 6.15 -5.68 11.14
C SER A 32 7.15 -6.83 11.00
N GLU A 33 8.44 -6.60 11.29
CA GLU A 33 9.46 -7.67 11.29
C GLU A 33 9.12 -8.78 12.29
N GLU A 34 8.65 -8.40 13.49
CA GLU A 34 8.21 -9.39 14.47
C GLU A 34 7.09 -10.27 13.91
N TYR A 35 6.14 -9.66 13.18
CA TYR A 35 5.02 -10.37 12.56
C TYR A 35 5.38 -11.18 11.32
N VAL A 36 6.44 -10.82 10.60
CA VAL A 36 6.98 -11.70 9.55
C VAL A 36 7.42 -13.03 10.15
N GLU A 37 8.18 -12.99 11.26
CA GLU A 37 8.63 -14.21 11.92
C GLU A 37 7.48 -15.02 12.52
N VAL A 38 6.46 -14.34 13.11
CA VAL A 38 5.25 -14.99 13.59
C VAL A 38 4.50 -15.70 12.47
N ASN A 39 4.38 -15.05 11.30
CA ASN A 39 3.64 -15.59 10.15
C ASN A 39 4.31 -16.83 9.53
N ARG A 40 5.58 -17.06 9.78
CA ARG A 40 6.34 -18.25 9.33
C ARG A 40 6.25 -19.43 10.29
N GLN A 41 5.75 -19.21 11.53
CA GLN A 41 5.55 -20.28 12.53
C GLN A 41 4.28 -21.09 12.23
N VAL A 42 4.18 -22.27 12.86
CA VAL A 42 2.96 -23.09 12.81
C VAL A 42 1.82 -22.38 13.54
N ASP A 43 2.07 -21.94 14.78
CA ASP A 43 1.12 -21.13 15.55
C ASP A 43 1.32 -19.63 15.22
N LYS A 44 0.38 -19.11 14.45
CA LYS A 44 0.34 -17.72 14.02
C LYS A 44 -0.61 -16.84 14.85
N LYS A 45 -1.23 -17.44 15.90
CA LYS A 45 -2.21 -16.73 16.71
C LYS A 45 -1.56 -15.86 17.78
N ARG A 46 -2.14 -14.70 17.97
CA ARG A 46 -1.84 -13.75 19.04
C ARG A 46 -3.18 -13.30 19.68
N THR A 47 -3.12 -12.71 20.85
CA THR A 47 -4.30 -12.29 21.62
C THR A 47 -4.40 -10.79 21.77
N VAL A 48 -3.63 -10.03 20.99
CA VAL A 48 -3.52 -8.56 21.11
C VAL A 48 -4.85 -7.86 20.89
N LEU A 49 -5.69 -8.39 19.99
CA LEU A 49 -7.02 -7.86 19.68
C LEU A 49 -8.15 -8.74 20.22
N ARG A 50 -7.89 -9.57 21.25
CA ARG A 50 -8.94 -10.41 21.84
C ARG A 50 -10.05 -9.54 22.44
N GLY A 51 -11.29 -9.80 22.05
CA GLY A 51 -12.47 -9.05 22.46
C GLY A 51 -12.68 -7.73 21.69
N ARG A 52 -11.82 -7.42 20.71
CA ARG A 52 -11.97 -6.26 19.82
C ARG A 52 -12.64 -6.65 18.52
N THR A 53 -13.43 -5.73 17.98
CA THR A 53 -14.16 -5.89 16.71
C THR A 53 -13.46 -5.11 15.60
N GLN A 54 -13.10 -5.81 14.52
CA GLN A 54 -12.60 -5.24 13.29
C GLN A 54 -13.64 -5.33 12.17
N VAL A 55 -14.02 -4.21 11.56
CA VAL A 55 -14.91 -4.18 10.41
C VAL A 55 -14.11 -3.80 9.15
N ASN A 56 -14.11 -4.69 8.16
CA ASN A 56 -13.54 -4.42 6.84
C ASN A 56 -14.65 -3.93 5.90
N LEU A 57 -14.67 -2.63 5.61
CA LEU A 57 -15.70 -1.95 4.83
C LEU A 57 -15.15 -1.59 3.43
N PHE A 58 -15.52 -2.36 2.42
CA PHE A 58 -14.98 -2.23 1.08
C PHE A 58 -16.03 -1.76 0.07
N PHE A 59 -15.91 -0.51 -0.36
CA PHE A 59 -16.73 0.11 -1.43
C PHE A 59 -16.15 -0.15 -2.83
N GLU A 60 -14.88 -0.50 -2.91
CA GLU A 60 -14.17 -0.91 -4.12
C GLU A 60 -13.63 -2.33 -3.91
N ALA A 61 -13.92 -3.24 -4.85
CA ALA A 61 -13.50 -4.62 -4.75
C ALA A 61 -11.96 -4.76 -4.69
N SER A 62 -11.47 -5.56 -3.75
CA SER A 62 -10.06 -5.89 -3.61
C SER A 62 -9.85 -7.17 -2.82
N THR A 63 -9.83 -8.30 -3.50
CA THR A 63 -9.68 -9.61 -2.86
C THR A 63 -8.41 -9.69 -2.01
N ARG A 64 -7.25 -9.31 -2.55
CA ARG A 64 -5.98 -9.38 -1.81
C ARG A 64 -5.97 -8.51 -0.56
N THR A 65 -6.38 -7.25 -0.67
CA THR A 65 -6.34 -6.32 0.47
C THR A 65 -7.33 -6.75 1.55
N GLN A 66 -8.55 -7.12 1.18
CA GLN A 66 -9.56 -7.59 2.12
C GLN A 66 -9.14 -8.87 2.84
N SER A 67 -8.72 -9.89 2.08
CA SER A 67 -8.28 -11.17 2.67
C SER A 67 -7.05 -10.99 3.57
N SER A 68 -6.14 -10.08 3.22
CA SER A 68 -4.97 -9.80 4.03
C SER A 68 -5.31 -9.10 5.35
N PHE A 69 -6.25 -8.15 5.37
CA PHE A 69 -6.75 -7.53 6.61
C PHE A 69 -7.57 -8.50 7.43
N GLU A 70 -8.41 -9.32 6.80
CA GLU A 70 -9.16 -10.37 7.49
C GLU A 70 -8.21 -11.35 8.20
N LEU A 71 -7.19 -11.82 7.47
CA LEU A 71 -6.19 -12.73 8.02
C LEU A 71 -5.40 -12.08 9.16
N ALA A 72 -5.01 -10.82 9.02
CA ALA A 72 -4.30 -10.07 10.05
C ALA A 72 -5.13 -9.96 11.35
N GLY A 73 -6.37 -9.50 11.26
CA GLY A 73 -7.25 -9.40 12.44
C GLY A 73 -7.50 -10.74 13.12
N LYS A 74 -7.82 -11.78 12.35
CA LYS A 74 -8.02 -13.14 12.86
C LYS A 74 -6.76 -13.72 13.53
N ARG A 75 -5.57 -13.40 13.04
CA ARG A 75 -4.30 -13.80 13.67
C ARG A 75 -4.04 -13.07 14.98
N LEU A 76 -4.49 -11.82 15.08
CA LEU A 76 -4.39 -11.02 16.31
C LEU A 76 -5.49 -11.33 17.35
N GLY A 77 -6.48 -12.15 17.00
CA GLY A 77 -7.56 -12.56 17.90
C GLY A 77 -8.79 -11.67 17.86
N ALA A 78 -8.93 -10.78 16.87
CA ALA A 78 -10.11 -9.94 16.69
C ALA A 78 -11.31 -10.74 16.16
N ASP A 79 -12.52 -10.26 16.51
CA ASP A 79 -13.75 -10.59 15.81
C ASP A 79 -13.80 -9.78 14.51
N VAL A 80 -13.66 -10.46 13.36
CA VAL A 80 -13.54 -9.80 12.05
C VAL A 80 -14.81 -9.94 11.24
N MET A 81 -15.39 -8.80 10.86
CA MET A 81 -16.55 -8.73 9.98
C MET A 81 -16.16 -8.10 8.63
N ASN A 82 -16.47 -8.80 7.53
CA ASN A 82 -16.29 -8.28 6.17
C ASN A 82 -17.62 -7.77 5.62
N MET A 83 -17.63 -6.51 5.17
CA MET A 83 -18.78 -5.89 4.52
C MET A 83 -18.40 -5.45 3.11
N SER A 84 -19.06 -6.03 2.12
CA SER A 84 -18.97 -5.58 0.73
C SER A 84 -20.20 -4.73 0.41
N VAL A 85 -19.95 -3.46 0.13
CA VAL A 85 -21.01 -2.49 -0.14
C VAL A 85 -21.68 -2.70 -1.49
N SER A 86 -21.00 -3.35 -2.44
CA SER A 86 -21.58 -3.68 -3.75
C SER A 86 -22.82 -4.60 -3.67
N SER A 87 -23.02 -5.29 -2.55
CA SER A 87 -24.15 -6.21 -2.28
C SER A 87 -25.10 -5.71 -1.18
N SER A 88 -24.86 -4.52 -0.59
CA SER A 88 -25.58 -4.06 0.60
C SER A 88 -26.64 -2.98 0.31
N SER A 89 -27.33 -2.53 1.38
CA SER A 89 -28.39 -1.51 1.39
C SER A 89 -27.98 -0.14 0.83
N MET A 90 -26.69 0.16 0.65
CA MET A 90 -26.24 1.39 -0.02
C MET A 90 -26.75 1.53 -1.46
N LYS A 91 -27.06 0.43 -2.15
CA LYS A 91 -27.80 0.48 -3.43
C LYS A 91 -29.20 1.08 -3.29
N LYS A 92 -29.69 1.25 -2.07
CA LYS A 92 -31.00 1.83 -1.76
C LYS A 92 -30.92 3.34 -1.46
N GLY A 93 -29.78 4.00 -1.72
CA GLY A 93 -29.61 5.44 -1.54
C GLY A 93 -29.01 5.90 -0.20
N GLU A 94 -28.51 4.96 0.60
CA GLU A 94 -27.80 5.28 1.86
C GLU A 94 -26.47 6.00 1.55
N THR A 95 -26.19 7.08 2.25
CA THR A 95 -24.94 7.84 2.09
C THR A 95 -23.79 7.19 2.85
N LEU A 96 -22.53 7.57 2.51
CA LEU A 96 -21.35 7.16 3.25
C LEU A 96 -21.43 7.53 4.75
N ILE A 97 -22.03 8.69 5.06
CA ILE A 97 -22.21 9.18 6.42
C ILE A 97 -23.22 8.32 7.18
N ASP A 98 -24.35 7.98 6.55
CA ASP A 98 -25.35 7.10 7.17
C ASP A 98 -24.76 5.72 7.48
N THR A 99 -23.98 5.18 6.56
CA THR A 99 -23.25 3.91 6.79
C THR A 99 -22.27 4.04 7.96
N ALA A 100 -21.52 5.16 8.05
CA ALA A 100 -20.59 5.40 9.16
C ALA A 100 -21.33 5.45 10.51
N VAL A 101 -22.43 6.19 10.58
CA VAL A 101 -23.24 6.32 11.81
C VAL A 101 -23.83 4.97 12.22
N THR A 102 -24.38 4.22 11.27
CA THR A 102 -24.93 2.88 11.51
C THR A 102 -23.87 1.91 12.05
N LEU A 103 -22.68 1.90 11.44
CA LEU A 103 -21.58 1.06 11.91
C LEU A 103 -21.06 1.52 13.27
N ASN A 104 -20.97 2.81 13.51
CA ASN A 104 -20.52 3.34 14.80
C ASN A 104 -21.42 2.91 15.96
N ALA A 105 -22.73 2.77 15.71
CA ALA A 105 -23.69 2.26 16.70
C ALA A 105 -23.47 0.79 17.07
N MET A 106 -22.67 0.03 16.30
CA MET A 106 -22.23 -1.33 16.62
C MET A 106 -20.93 -1.37 17.43
N HIS A 107 -20.37 -0.20 17.76
CA HIS A 107 -19.15 -0.03 18.54
C HIS A 107 -17.91 -0.81 18.01
N PRO A 108 -17.57 -0.72 16.71
CA PRO A 108 -16.36 -1.35 16.22
C PRO A 108 -15.12 -0.64 16.76
N ASP A 109 -14.10 -1.40 17.15
CA ASP A 109 -12.82 -0.85 17.62
C ASP A 109 -11.97 -0.34 16.46
N ILE A 110 -11.97 -1.08 15.35
CA ILE A 110 -11.17 -0.74 14.16
C ILE A 110 -12.01 -0.90 12.88
N LEU A 111 -12.03 0.14 12.06
CA LEU A 111 -12.63 0.11 10.72
C LEU A 111 -11.53 0.17 9.66
N VAL A 112 -11.49 -0.82 8.78
CA VAL A 112 -10.62 -0.87 7.61
C VAL A 112 -11.43 -0.49 6.39
N VAL A 113 -11.16 0.68 5.81
CA VAL A 113 -12.04 1.27 4.79
C VAL A 113 -11.31 1.39 3.45
N ARG A 114 -11.95 0.90 2.39
CA ARG A 114 -11.52 1.11 1.01
C ARG A 114 -12.61 1.77 0.19
N HIS A 115 -12.30 2.88 -0.48
CA HIS A 115 -13.29 3.67 -1.22
C HIS A 115 -12.77 4.11 -2.60
N HIS A 116 -13.66 4.30 -3.57
CA HIS A 116 -13.31 4.77 -4.92
C HIS A 116 -13.03 6.28 -4.99
N ALA A 117 -13.57 7.07 -4.05
CA ALA A 117 -13.35 8.52 -3.98
C ALA A 117 -12.24 8.88 -2.99
N SER A 118 -11.35 9.78 -3.40
CA SER A 118 -10.31 10.36 -2.54
C SER A 118 -10.93 11.18 -1.41
N GLY A 119 -10.38 11.08 -0.19
CA GLY A 119 -10.87 11.79 0.99
C GLY A 119 -12.08 11.16 1.70
N ALA A 120 -12.73 10.16 1.08
CA ALA A 120 -13.89 9.50 1.68
C ALA A 120 -13.57 8.82 3.01
N VAL A 121 -12.37 8.22 3.13
CA VAL A 121 -11.93 7.55 4.35
C VAL A 121 -11.69 8.55 5.49
N GLU A 122 -11.14 9.72 5.18
CA GLU A 122 -10.97 10.80 6.16
C GLU A 122 -12.32 11.34 6.65
N LEU A 123 -13.28 11.55 5.73
CA LEU A 123 -14.63 11.97 6.07
C LEU A 123 -15.29 10.97 7.03
N LEU A 124 -15.15 9.66 6.78
CA LEU A 124 -15.67 8.61 7.63
C LEU A 124 -14.98 8.61 9.00
N ALA A 125 -13.66 8.77 9.05
CA ALA A 125 -12.88 8.80 10.29
C ALA A 125 -13.33 9.90 11.27
N ARG A 126 -13.85 11.02 10.76
CA ARG A 126 -14.41 12.12 11.57
C ARG A 126 -15.78 11.79 12.17
N LYS A 127 -16.42 10.67 11.80
CA LYS A 127 -17.79 10.31 12.18
C LYS A 127 -17.90 9.04 13.02
N VAL A 128 -16.75 8.42 13.35
CA VAL A 128 -16.72 7.16 14.10
C VAL A 128 -15.82 7.26 15.32
N ASP A 129 -16.11 6.46 16.33
CA ASP A 129 -15.37 6.42 17.59
C ASP A 129 -14.17 5.46 17.56
N GLY A 130 -14.19 4.46 16.68
CA GLY A 130 -13.11 3.50 16.49
C GLY A 130 -11.93 4.08 15.69
N SER A 131 -10.82 3.36 15.68
CA SER A 131 -9.68 3.67 14.81
C SER A 131 -9.99 3.34 13.35
N VAL A 132 -9.54 4.17 12.42
CA VAL A 132 -9.76 3.95 10.97
C VAL A 132 -8.44 3.71 10.26
N VAL A 133 -8.42 2.68 9.40
CA VAL A 133 -7.30 2.35 8.52
C VAL A 133 -7.73 2.55 7.07
N ASN A 134 -7.02 3.39 6.34
CA ASN A 134 -7.20 3.55 4.90
C ASN A 134 -6.62 2.35 4.13
N ALA A 135 -7.49 1.52 3.56
CA ALA A 135 -7.13 0.39 2.69
C ALA A 135 -7.11 0.77 1.20
N GLY A 136 -7.07 2.07 0.92
CA GLY A 136 -6.98 2.69 -0.40
C GLY A 136 -8.20 3.51 -0.77
N ASP A 137 -8.01 4.83 -0.95
CA ASP A 137 -9.05 5.75 -1.36
C ASP A 137 -8.70 6.48 -2.66
N GLY A 138 -9.54 6.36 -3.68
CA GLY A 138 -9.39 7.02 -4.97
C GLY A 138 -7.98 6.90 -5.57
N ALA A 139 -7.42 8.03 -5.97
CA ALA A 139 -6.01 8.21 -6.36
C ALA A 139 -5.16 8.85 -5.24
N HIS A 140 -5.70 8.91 -4.01
CA HIS A 140 -5.11 9.63 -2.88
C HIS A 140 -4.02 8.81 -2.19
N GLU A 141 -4.37 7.84 -1.32
CA GLU A 141 -3.37 7.07 -0.58
C GLU A 141 -3.75 5.59 -0.36
N HIS A 142 -2.74 4.77 -0.11
CA HIS A 142 -2.84 3.39 0.35
C HIS A 142 -1.68 3.09 1.33
N PRO A 143 -1.76 3.60 2.58
CA PRO A 143 -0.62 3.61 3.50
C PRO A 143 -0.04 2.23 3.79
N THR A 144 -0.88 1.20 3.99
CA THR A 144 -0.36 -0.16 4.25
C THR A 144 0.31 -0.80 3.04
N GLN A 145 0.06 -0.31 1.82
CA GLN A 145 0.82 -0.74 0.65
C GLN A 145 2.22 -0.11 0.67
N ALA A 146 2.34 1.19 0.91
CA ALA A 146 3.65 1.82 0.99
C ALA A 146 4.49 1.25 2.14
N LEU A 147 3.88 0.96 3.29
CA LEU A 147 4.58 0.32 4.42
C LEU A 147 5.10 -1.08 4.05
N LEU A 148 4.29 -1.93 3.39
CA LEU A 148 4.77 -3.25 2.98
C LEU A 148 5.85 -3.16 1.88
N ASP A 149 5.76 -2.19 1.01
CA ASP A 149 6.78 -1.92 -0.01
C ASP A 149 8.09 -1.47 0.67
N GLY A 150 8.01 -0.53 1.62
CA GLY A 150 9.14 -0.09 2.43
C GLY A 150 9.78 -1.22 3.25
N LEU A 151 8.97 -2.10 3.86
CA LEU A 151 9.44 -3.28 4.57
C LEU A 151 10.19 -4.22 3.62
N THR A 152 9.62 -4.50 2.45
CA THR A 152 10.23 -5.36 1.43
C THR A 152 11.58 -4.82 0.97
N ILE A 153 11.67 -3.50 0.72
CA ILE A 153 12.92 -2.83 0.35
C ILE A 153 13.95 -2.97 1.49
N ARG A 154 13.56 -2.62 2.72
CA ARG A 154 14.46 -2.66 3.88
C ARG A 154 15.01 -4.05 4.14
N ARG A 155 14.20 -5.10 4.02
CA ARG A 155 14.64 -6.49 4.20
C ARG A 155 15.65 -6.93 3.17
N ASN A 156 15.50 -6.52 1.92
CA ASN A 156 16.35 -6.98 0.82
C ASN A 156 17.58 -6.10 0.57
N LYS A 157 17.52 -4.80 0.92
CA LYS A 157 18.65 -3.86 0.75
C LYS A 157 19.30 -3.44 2.07
N GLY A 158 18.77 -3.86 3.23
CA GLY A 158 19.27 -3.51 4.57
C GLY A 158 18.95 -2.07 5.00
N ARG A 159 18.46 -1.22 4.09
CA ARG A 159 18.16 0.20 4.33
C ARG A 159 17.12 0.70 3.32
N ILE A 160 16.62 1.91 3.54
CA ILE A 160 15.83 2.69 2.57
C ILE A 160 16.60 3.96 2.20
N GLU A 161 17.23 4.60 3.18
CA GLU A 161 18.00 5.84 3.01
C GLU A 161 19.07 5.72 1.92
N GLY A 162 19.14 6.73 1.05
CA GLY A 162 20.12 6.84 -0.02
C GLY A 162 19.91 5.89 -1.22
N LEU A 163 18.90 4.99 -1.20
CA LEU A 163 18.55 4.18 -2.37
C LEU A 163 17.90 5.04 -3.45
N VAL A 164 18.13 4.68 -4.72
CA VAL A 164 17.42 5.22 -5.86
C VAL A 164 16.27 4.29 -6.22
N VAL A 165 15.04 4.77 -6.08
CA VAL A 165 13.82 4.00 -6.36
C VAL A 165 13.13 4.59 -7.59
N ALA A 166 13.07 3.84 -8.67
CA ALA A 166 12.34 4.20 -9.89
C ALA A 166 10.91 3.67 -9.83
N ILE A 167 9.92 4.57 -9.78
CA ILE A 167 8.48 4.25 -9.85
C ILE A 167 8.01 4.47 -11.27
N CYS A 168 7.66 3.39 -11.97
CA CYS A 168 7.43 3.38 -13.41
C CYS A 168 5.97 3.04 -13.75
N GLY A 169 5.33 3.85 -14.60
CA GLY A 169 4.03 3.52 -15.19
C GLY A 169 2.92 4.54 -14.93
N ASP A 170 1.72 4.08 -14.62
CA ASP A 170 0.55 4.93 -14.43
C ASP A 170 0.58 5.63 -13.06
N VAL A 171 1.29 6.74 -12.98
CA VAL A 171 1.43 7.53 -11.75
C VAL A 171 0.20 8.40 -11.49
N LEU A 172 -0.41 8.93 -12.56
CA LEU A 172 -1.54 9.84 -12.49
C LEU A 172 -2.75 9.24 -11.73
N HIS A 173 -3.03 7.96 -11.95
CA HIS A 173 -4.17 7.27 -11.34
C HIS A 173 -3.77 6.40 -10.14
N SER A 174 -2.50 6.42 -9.72
CA SER A 174 -1.96 5.47 -8.73
C SER A 174 -1.84 6.08 -7.34
N ARG A 175 -2.76 5.71 -6.44
CA ARG A 175 -2.61 5.95 -4.99
C ARG A 175 -1.37 5.27 -4.40
N VAL A 176 -0.91 4.16 -5.01
CA VAL A 176 0.29 3.44 -4.56
C VAL A 176 1.55 4.26 -4.86
N ALA A 177 1.63 4.88 -6.05
CA ALA A 177 2.73 5.79 -6.37
C ALA A 177 2.81 6.93 -5.35
N ARG A 178 1.68 7.58 -5.06
CA ARG A 178 1.62 8.71 -4.14
C ARG A 178 2.09 8.32 -2.74
N SER A 179 1.55 7.26 -2.15
CA SER A 179 1.95 6.80 -0.82
C SER A 179 3.42 6.37 -0.76
N ASN A 180 3.93 5.70 -1.80
CA ASN A 180 5.35 5.32 -1.87
C ASN A 180 6.27 6.53 -2.01
N ILE A 181 5.92 7.53 -2.83
CA ILE A 181 6.70 8.77 -2.94
C ILE A 181 6.84 9.44 -1.57
N ILE A 182 5.75 9.58 -0.82
CA ILE A 182 5.78 10.21 0.51
C ILE A 182 6.64 9.38 1.47
N LEU A 183 6.41 8.05 1.56
CA LEU A 183 7.18 7.18 2.45
C LEU A 183 8.67 7.20 2.13
N LEU A 184 9.02 7.01 0.87
CA LEU A 184 10.42 6.90 0.43
C LEU A 184 11.18 8.21 0.66
N ASN A 185 10.57 9.36 0.37
CA ASN A 185 11.17 10.66 0.65
C ASN A 185 11.35 10.89 2.17
N THR A 186 10.34 10.54 2.98
CA THR A 186 10.41 10.64 4.44
C THR A 186 11.54 9.77 5.00
N MET A 187 11.80 8.62 4.38
CA MET A 187 12.86 7.69 4.76
C MET A 187 14.21 7.97 4.09
N GLY A 188 14.36 9.09 3.37
CA GLY A 188 15.63 9.53 2.79
C GLY A 188 16.07 8.82 1.51
N ALA A 189 15.18 8.12 0.81
CA ALA A 189 15.45 7.60 -0.52
C ALA A 189 15.37 8.69 -1.59
N ARG A 190 16.00 8.47 -2.74
CA ARG A 190 15.87 9.31 -3.93
C ARG A 190 14.82 8.67 -4.84
N VAL A 191 13.69 9.34 -5.01
CA VAL A 191 12.58 8.83 -5.82
C VAL A 191 12.66 9.40 -7.23
N ARG A 192 12.60 8.52 -8.20
CA ARG A 192 12.50 8.87 -9.62
C ARG A 192 11.20 8.31 -10.18
N VAL A 193 10.43 9.14 -10.86
CA VAL A 193 9.20 8.75 -11.53
C VAL A 193 9.42 8.65 -13.02
N VAL A 194 8.99 7.53 -13.62
CA VAL A 194 9.19 7.24 -15.04
C VAL A 194 7.86 6.93 -15.70
N ALA A 195 7.37 7.81 -16.56
CA ALA A 195 6.10 7.62 -17.24
C ALA A 195 5.99 8.45 -18.53
N PRO A 196 5.10 8.08 -19.48
CA PRO A 196 4.72 8.98 -20.55
C PRO A 196 4.07 10.24 -19.98
N SER A 197 4.25 11.38 -20.66
CA SER A 197 3.75 12.68 -20.19
C SER A 197 2.25 12.71 -19.89
N THR A 198 1.47 11.88 -20.59
CA THR A 198 0.02 11.73 -20.36
C THR A 198 -0.35 11.05 -19.03
N LEU A 199 0.59 10.34 -18.42
CA LEU A 199 0.40 9.62 -17.14
C LEU A 199 1.15 10.26 -15.97
N LEU A 200 1.69 11.47 -16.17
CA LEU A 200 2.34 12.28 -15.13
C LEU A 200 1.38 13.33 -14.57
N PRO A 201 1.14 13.36 -13.26
CA PRO A 201 0.39 14.46 -12.64
C PRO A 201 1.12 15.79 -12.81
N PRO A 202 0.42 16.91 -13.07
CA PRO A 202 1.01 18.23 -13.08
C PRO A 202 1.64 18.57 -11.71
N GLY A 203 2.87 19.10 -11.74
CA GLY A 203 3.55 19.56 -10.53
C GLY A 203 4.08 18.43 -9.62
N LEU A 204 4.27 17.24 -10.19
CA LEU A 204 4.78 16.07 -9.46
C LEU A 204 6.15 16.32 -8.81
N GLU A 205 6.97 17.17 -9.40
CA GLU A 205 8.29 17.57 -8.90
C GLU A 205 8.20 18.21 -7.50
N ARG A 206 7.07 18.85 -7.17
CA ARG A 206 6.83 19.42 -5.83
C ARG A 206 6.73 18.37 -4.73
N MET A 207 6.54 17.11 -5.10
CA MET A 207 6.60 15.98 -4.18
C MET A 207 8.04 15.50 -3.90
N GLY A 208 9.07 16.22 -4.36
CA GLY A 208 10.46 15.86 -4.12
C GLY A 208 10.96 14.68 -4.95
N VAL A 209 10.48 14.55 -6.20
CA VAL A 209 10.87 13.47 -7.11
C VAL A 209 11.59 13.99 -8.35
N GLU A 210 12.49 13.19 -8.88
CA GLU A 210 13.04 13.36 -10.23
C GLU A 210 12.04 12.77 -11.25
N VAL A 211 11.77 13.48 -12.35
CA VAL A 211 10.85 13.00 -13.40
C VAL A 211 11.64 12.65 -14.66
N ALA A 212 11.53 11.40 -15.10
CA ALA A 212 12.08 10.91 -16.36
C ALA A 212 10.95 10.49 -17.32
N ARG A 213 11.11 10.76 -18.61
CA ARG A 213 10.14 10.40 -19.66
C ARG A 213 10.63 9.25 -20.54
N ASP A 214 11.73 8.64 -20.16
CA ASP A 214 12.39 7.55 -20.86
C ASP A 214 12.90 6.51 -19.85
N MET A 215 12.72 5.23 -20.17
CA MET A 215 13.09 4.13 -19.26
C MET A 215 14.61 4.01 -19.07
N ARG A 216 15.41 4.35 -20.07
CA ARG A 216 16.88 4.31 -19.95
C ARG A 216 17.38 5.35 -18.96
N GLU A 217 16.90 6.60 -19.10
CA GLU A 217 17.21 7.67 -18.16
C GLU A 217 16.69 7.33 -16.76
N GLY A 218 15.41 6.91 -16.71
CA GLY A 218 14.71 6.66 -15.47
C GLY A 218 15.29 5.54 -14.63
N LEU A 219 15.76 4.47 -15.26
CA LEU A 219 16.31 3.30 -14.56
C LEU A 219 17.82 3.40 -14.29
N ASN A 220 18.52 4.35 -14.91
CA ASN A 220 19.97 4.44 -14.75
C ASN A 220 20.37 4.58 -13.27
N GLY A 221 21.13 3.58 -12.78
CA GLY A 221 21.60 3.54 -11.40
C GLY A 221 20.52 3.30 -10.35
N ALA A 222 19.30 2.87 -10.75
CA ALA A 222 18.25 2.52 -9.79
C ALA A 222 18.59 1.25 -9.00
N ASP A 223 18.32 1.28 -7.68
CA ASP A 223 18.41 0.13 -6.77
C ASP A 223 17.13 -0.70 -6.78
N ILE A 224 16.00 -0.02 -6.98
CA ILE A 224 14.66 -0.61 -7.01
C ILE A 224 13.91 -0.10 -8.24
N VAL A 225 13.24 -1.00 -8.95
CA VAL A 225 12.33 -0.71 -10.05
C VAL A 225 10.93 -1.14 -9.63
N MET A 226 10.07 -0.17 -9.31
CA MET A 226 8.69 -0.42 -8.92
C MET A 226 7.78 -0.15 -10.12
N MET A 227 7.22 -1.21 -10.70
CA MET A 227 6.27 -1.10 -11.81
C MET A 227 4.87 -0.89 -11.29
N LEU A 228 4.12 -0.01 -11.93
CA LEU A 228 2.72 0.27 -11.65
C LEU A 228 1.82 -0.33 -12.72
N ARG A 229 0.69 -0.89 -12.30
CA ARG A 229 -0.35 -1.37 -13.21
C ARG A 229 -0.94 -0.22 -14.01
N LEU A 230 -1.12 -0.41 -15.32
CA LEU A 230 -1.88 0.51 -16.16
C LEU A 230 -3.37 0.41 -15.81
N GLN A 231 -3.94 1.45 -15.20
CA GLN A 231 -5.28 1.46 -14.63
C GLN A 231 -6.34 1.93 -15.63
N ARG A 232 -6.56 1.15 -16.69
CA ARG A 232 -7.47 1.49 -17.80
C ARG A 232 -8.89 1.79 -17.34
N GLU A 233 -9.37 1.13 -16.30
CA GLU A 233 -10.68 1.35 -15.71
C GLU A 233 -10.86 2.73 -15.06
N ARG A 234 -9.77 3.47 -14.85
CA ARG A 234 -9.76 4.84 -14.31
C ARG A 234 -9.49 5.90 -15.38
N MET A 235 -9.18 5.48 -16.60
CA MET A 235 -8.85 6.37 -17.70
C MET A 235 -10.13 6.79 -18.44
N ASN A 236 -10.43 8.09 -18.40
CA ASN A 236 -11.46 8.69 -19.26
C ASN A 236 -10.76 9.37 -20.44
N GLY A 237 -10.56 8.65 -21.56
CA GLY A 237 -9.89 9.14 -22.74
C GLY A 237 -8.65 8.34 -23.18
N SER A 238 -7.94 8.84 -24.19
CA SER A 238 -6.78 8.18 -24.79
C SER A 238 -5.48 8.62 -24.10
N PHE A 239 -5.14 8.02 -22.98
CA PHE A 239 -3.88 8.27 -22.26
C PHE A 239 -2.69 7.51 -22.85
N VAL A 240 -2.93 6.36 -23.44
CA VAL A 240 -1.95 5.51 -24.12
C VAL A 240 -2.54 4.99 -25.43
N PRO A 241 -1.76 5.02 -26.54
CA PRO A 241 -2.27 4.64 -27.86
C PRO A 241 -2.67 3.16 -27.92
N SER A 242 -1.78 2.27 -27.44
CA SER A 242 -2.04 0.81 -27.37
C SER A 242 -1.21 0.15 -26.27
N SER A 243 -1.58 -1.09 -25.88
CA SER A 243 -0.79 -1.87 -24.94
C SER A 243 0.59 -2.23 -25.48
N SER A 244 0.68 -2.56 -26.76
CA SER A 244 1.94 -2.93 -27.40
C SER A 244 2.91 -1.76 -27.47
N GLU A 245 2.42 -0.57 -27.81
CA GLU A 245 3.22 0.65 -27.84
C GLU A 245 3.64 1.05 -26.43
N TYR A 246 2.73 0.98 -25.45
CA TYR A 246 3.08 1.22 -24.06
C TYR A 246 4.17 0.25 -23.57
N PHE A 247 4.04 -1.05 -23.84
CA PHE A 247 5.05 -2.05 -23.48
C PHE A 247 6.38 -1.76 -24.16
N HIS A 248 6.36 -1.39 -25.43
CA HIS A 248 7.57 -1.06 -26.19
C HIS A 248 8.38 0.05 -25.51
N TYR A 249 7.74 1.12 -25.07
CA TYR A 249 8.42 2.28 -24.50
C TYR A 249 8.59 2.21 -22.97
N PHE A 250 7.58 1.74 -22.24
CA PHE A 250 7.49 1.82 -20.77
C PHE A 250 7.29 0.48 -20.04
N GLY A 251 6.99 -0.60 -20.75
CA GLY A 251 6.93 -1.92 -20.17
C GLY A 251 8.33 -2.43 -19.79
N LEU A 252 8.46 -3.07 -18.63
CA LEU A 252 9.75 -3.59 -18.15
C LEU A 252 10.01 -4.98 -18.70
N ASP A 253 11.00 -5.10 -19.55
CA ASP A 253 11.62 -6.34 -20.05
C ASP A 253 13.05 -6.47 -19.53
N GLN A 254 13.73 -7.59 -19.82
CA GLN A 254 15.11 -7.84 -19.41
C GLN A 254 16.10 -6.79 -19.95
N LYS A 255 15.86 -6.28 -21.18
CA LYS A 255 16.73 -5.28 -21.79
C LYS A 255 16.65 -3.95 -21.06
N LYS A 256 15.43 -3.53 -20.68
CA LYS A 256 15.23 -2.28 -19.93
C LYS A 256 15.67 -2.44 -18.48
N LEU A 257 15.45 -3.61 -17.86
CA LEU A 257 15.96 -3.88 -16.50
C LEU A 257 17.49 -3.74 -16.42
N ALA A 258 18.20 -4.09 -17.48
CA ALA A 258 19.65 -3.93 -17.55
C ALA A 258 20.15 -2.45 -17.53
N TYR A 259 19.27 -1.46 -17.62
CA TYR A 259 19.62 -0.04 -17.39
C TYR A 259 19.77 0.28 -15.90
N ALA A 260 19.12 -0.48 -15.02
CA ALA A 260 19.26 -0.36 -13.58
C ALA A 260 20.58 -1.02 -13.08
N LYS A 261 20.85 -0.93 -11.79
CA LYS A 261 22.00 -1.64 -11.22
C LYS A 261 21.86 -3.15 -11.41
N PRO A 262 22.99 -3.90 -11.54
CA PRO A 262 22.94 -5.35 -11.71
C PRO A 262 22.21 -6.09 -10.58
N ASP A 263 22.23 -5.53 -9.36
CA ASP A 263 21.55 -6.04 -8.18
C ASP A 263 20.20 -5.34 -7.91
N ALA A 264 19.67 -4.60 -8.89
CA ALA A 264 18.38 -3.94 -8.76
C ALA A 264 17.26 -4.97 -8.55
N LEU A 265 16.29 -4.60 -7.72
CA LEU A 265 15.14 -5.45 -7.39
C LEU A 265 13.88 -4.90 -8.04
N VAL A 266 13.01 -5.80 -8.45
CA VAL A 266 11.77 -5.49 -9.15
C VAL A 266 10.57 -5.69 -8.24
N MET A 267 9.71 -4.69 -8.16
CA MET A 267 8.50 -4.66 -7.34
C MET A 267 7.26 -4.33 -8.17
N HIS A 268 6.11 -4.81 -7.72
CA HIS A 268 4.81 -4.50 -8.32
C HIS A 268 3.68 -4.71 -7.29
N PRO A 269 2.79 -3.73 -7.04
CA PRO A 269 1.76 -3.83 -6.00
C PRO A 269 0.64 -4.83 -6.35
N GLY A 270 0.63 -5.33 -7.59
CA GLY A 270 -0.40 -6.23 -8.13
C GLY A 270 -1.82 -5.62 -8.19
N PRO A 271 -2.72 -6.23 -9.00
CA PRO A 271 -2.43 -7.29 -9.98
C PRO A 271 -1.57 -6.75 -11.11
N MET A 272 -0.74 -7.60 -11.71
CA MET A 272 0.05 -7.22 -12.87
C MET A 272 -0.64 -7.63 -14.18
N ASN A 273 -0.45 -6.83 -15.24
CA ASN A 273 -0.83 -7.18 -16.60
C ASN A 273 0.44 -7.57 -17.36
N ARG A 274 0.70 -8.88 -17.44
CA ARG A 274 1.87 -9.42 -18.15
C ARG A 274 1.81 -9.04 -19.63
N GLY A 275 2.94 -8.56 -20.15
CA GLY A 275 3.02 -8.06 -21.54
C GLY A 275 2.45 -6.64 -21.72
N VAL A 276 2.07 -5.95 -20.64
CA VAL A 276 1.62 -4.55 -20.68
C VAL A 276 2.59 -3.65 -19.90
N GLU A 277 2.69 -3.78 -18.60
CA GLU A 277 3.67 -3.00 -17.81
C GLU A 277 4.90 -3.81 -17.44
N ILE A 278 4.83 -5.14 -17.45
CA ILE A 278 5.95 -6.02 -17.07
C ILE A 278 5.92 -7.32 -17.89
N ASP A 279 7.10 -7.75 -18.33
CA ASP A 279 7.25 -9.06 -18.98
C ASP A 279 7.21 -10.21 -17.94
N THR A 280 6.76 -11.37 -18.38
CA THR A 280 6.71 -12.59 -17.58
C THR A 280 8.11 -13.00 -17.09
N ALA A 281 9.12 -12.92 -17.93
CA ALA A 281 10.49 -13.29 -17.57
C ALA A 281 11.08 -12.39 -16.47
N VAL A 282 10.66 -11.10 -16.41
CA VAL A 282 11.05 -10.19 -15.33
C VAL A 282 10.22 -10.43 -14.08
N ALA A 283 8.91 -10.56 -14.22
CA ALA A 283 7.98 -10.75 -13.10
C ALA A 283 8.26 -12.03 -12.28
N ASP A 284 8.72 -13.08 -12.96
CA ASP A 284 9.06 -14.38 -12.35
C ASP A 284 10.58 -14.58 -12.19
N GLY A 285 11.38 -13.58 -12.54
CA GLY A 285 12.85 -13.62 -12.47
C GLY A 285 13.40 -13.51 -11.05
N ALA A 286 14.70 -13.79 -10.90
CA ALA A 286 15.38 -13.80 -9.60
C ALA A 286 15.42 -12.46 -8.88
N GLN A 287 15.29 -11.35 -9.59
CA GLN A 287 15.26 -9.99 -9.05
C GLN A 287 13.85 -9.56 -8.59
N SER A 288 12.82 -10.39 -8.81
CA SER A 288 11.43 -10.08 -8.51
C SER A 288 11.08 -10.32 -7.05
N LEU A 289 10.58 -9.29 -6.36
CA LEU A 289 10.09 -9.35 -5.00
C LEU A 289 8.55 -9.37 -4.91
N ILE A 290 7.85 -9.53 -6.04
CA ILE A 290 6.38 -9.41 -6.10
C ILE A 290 5.67 -10.39 -5.16
N ARG A 291 6.18 -11.61 -5.00
CA ARG A 291 5.61 -12.61 -4.08
C ARG A 291 5.91 -12.25 -2.62
N GLU A 292 7.11 -11.74 -2.35
CA GLU A 292 7.50 -11.31 -1.01
C GLU A 292 6.64 -10.13 -0.54
N GLN A 293 6.32 -9.16 -1.41
CA GLN A 293 5.40 -8.07 -1.08
C GLN A 293 4.05 -8.58 -0.55
N VAL A 294 3.53 -9.69 -1.07
CA VAL A 294 2.26 -10.29 -0.60
C VAL A 294 2.41 -10.83 0.82
N GLU A 295 3.53 -11.50 1.12
CA GLU A 295 3.85 -11.99 2.47
C GLU A 295 3.97 -10.82 3.45
N MET A 296 4.76 -9.82 3.12
CA MET A 296 4.95 -8.62 3.94
C MET A 296 3.62 -7.90 4.22
N GLY A 297 2.68 -7.98 3.29
CA GLY A 297 1.38 -7.35 3.43
C GLY A 297 0.57 -7.81 4.65
N VAL A 298 0.61 -9.07 5.00
CA VAL A 298 -0.08 -9.58 6.21
C VAL A 298 0.62 -9.09 7.47
N ALA A 299 1.95 -9.15 7.51
CA ALA A 299 2.75 -8.73 8.66
C ALA A 299 2.57 -7.24 8.97
N VAL A 300 2.65 -6.38 7.94
CA VAL A 300 2.42 -4.93 8.08
C VAL A 300 1.00 -4.63 8.60
N ARG A 301 -0.01 -5.32 8.08
CA ARG A 301 -1.38 -5.11 8.54
C ARG A 301 -1.59 -5.56 9.98
N MET A 302 -0.93 -6.64 10.42
CA MET A 302 -0.92 -7.03 11.84
C MET A 302 -0.26 -5.94 12.69
N ALA A 303 0.89 -5.41 12.29
CA ALA A 303 1.58 -4.35 13.01
C ALA A 303 0.73 -3.07 13.12
N VAL A 304 0.11 -2.65 12.01
CA VAL A 304 -0.77 -1.47 11.99
C VAL A 304 -1.97 -1.64 12.90
N LEU A 305 -2.65 -2.79 12.85
CA LEU A 305 -3.81 -3.07 13.69
C LEU A 305 -3.42 -3.08 15.17
N GLU A 306 -2.28 -3.68 15.54
CA GLU A 306 -1.78 -3.65 16.92
C GLU A 306 -1.40 -2.24 17.36
N ALA A 307 -0.65 -1.50 16.54
CA ALA A 307 -0.20 -0.15 16.89
C ALA A 307 -1.38 0.79 17.15
N LEU A 308 -2.46 0.69 16.37
CA LEU A 308 -3.68 1.46 16.59
C LEU A 308 -4.46 0.97 17.82
N ALA A 309 -4.52 -0.34 18.05
CA ALA A 309 -5.21 -0.91 19.19
C ALA A 309 -4.59 -0.49 20.53
N ARG A 310 -3.30 -0.24 20.59
CA ARG A 310 -2.60 0.28 21.80
C ARG A 310 -3.11 1.66 22.23
N ASN A 311 -3.71 2.43 21.31
CA ASN A 311 -4.30 3.75 21.58
C ASN A 311 -5.79 3.70 21.95
N LEU A 312 -6.42 2.52 21.82
CA LEU A 312 -7.82 2.37 22.20
C LEU A 312 -7.96 2.29 23.72
N PRO A 313 -9.05 2.82 24.29
CA PRO A 313 -9.31 2.67 25.71
C PRO A 313 -9.28 1.20 26.13
N ASN A 314 -8.61 0.91 27.22
CA ASN A 314 -8.77 -0.38 27.88
C ASN A 314 -10.19 -0.44 28.46
N ALA A 315 -10.93 -1.48 28.12
CA ALA A 315 -12.26 -1.71 28.68
C ALA A 315 -12.18 -2.00 30.17
#